data_b98ab7fe68e441d1d3043444ba31ac52
#
_entry.id   b98ab7fe68e441d1d3043444ba31ac52
#
_cell.length_a   1.000
_cell.length_b   1.000
_cell.length_c   1.000
_cell.angle_alpha   90.00
_cell.angle_beta   90.00
_cell.angle_gamma   90.00
#
_symmetry.space_group_name_H-M   'P 1'
#
loop_
_entity.id
_entity.type
_entity.pdbx_description
1 polymer ?
#
loop_
_entity_poly.entity_id
_entity_poly.type
_entity_poly.pdbx_seq_one_letter_code
_entity_poly.pdbx_strand_id
1 'polypeptide(L)'
;GLFGSNMMHSRLQIIPAKLPSQLTTVRLLIRHPMETGFRFDVSGSAVTKNVIHTLTAHFEGKQVFKATLGSGISADPFLEFQVRTPQSGELVLQWQDDAGQTGEARARISLTN
;
A
#
# COMPACT_ATOMS: atom_id res chain seq x y z
N GLY A 1 -19.62 -4.75 -2.51
CA GLY A 1 -19.91 -4.84 -2.41
C GLY A 1 -20.44 -5.30 -1.78
N LEU A 2 -20.84 -5.05 -1.54
CA LEU A 2 -21.17 -5.48 -1.05
C LEU A 2 -20.61 -6.37 -0.96
N PHE A 3 -20.63 -6.49 -1.06
CA PHE A 3 -20.12 -7.44 -1.09
C PHE A 3 -18.74 -7.41 -1.32
N GLY A 4 -18.15 -6.96 -2.09
CA GLY A 4 -16.84 -7.03 -2.33
C GLY A 4 -15.94 -6.42 -1.42
N SER A 5 -16.44 -6.05 -0.41
CA SER A 5 -15.64 -5.19 0.25
C SER A 5 -14.74 -5.79 1.22
N ASN A 6 -14.04 -6.82 0.89
CA ASN A 6 -12.94 -7.27 1.70
C ASN A 6 -11.68 -6.45 1.49
N MET A 7 -11.75 -5.45 0.63
CA MET A 7 -10.59 -4.58 0.43
C MET A 7 -10.37 -3.68 1.63
N MET A 8 -9.11 -3.57 2.03
CA MET A 8 -8.73 -2.72 3.14
C MET A 8 -8.88 -1.26 2.77
N HIS A 9 -9.27 -0.44 3.74
CA HIS A 9 -9.33 1.01 3.53
C HIS A 9 -7.93 1.58 3.44
N SER A 10 -7.76 2.56 2.58
CA SER A 10 -6.49 3.22 2.40
C SER A 10 -6.67 4.67 1.99
N ARG A 11 -5.61 5.45 2.14
CA ARG A 11 -5.52 6.81 1.62
C ARG A 11 -4.28 6.92 0.79
N LEU A 12 -4.43 7.42 -0.40
CA LEU A 12 -3.34 7.62 -1.34
C LEU A 12 -3.18 9.10 -1.65
N GLN A 13 -1.97 9.61 -1.47
CA GLN A 13 -1.62 10.97 -1.85
C GLN A 13 -0.49 10.91 -2.85
N ILE A 14 -0.66 11.60 -3.96
CA ILE A 14 0.33 11.67 -5.02
C ILE A 14 0.86 13.09 -5.10
N ILE A 15 2.18 13.22 -5.14
CA ILE A 15 2.83 14.49 -5.44
C ILE A 15 3.52 14.27 -6.77
N PRO A 16 2.91 14.72 -7.89
CA PRO A 16 3.44 14.44 -9.22
C PRO A 16 4.81 15.08 -9.42
N ALA A 17 5.62 14.43 -10.24
CA ALA A 17 6.92 14.96 -10.61
C ALA A 17 6.74 16.28 -11.37
N LYS A 18 7.64 17.21 -11.09
CA LYS A 18 7.73 18.45 -11.88
C LYS A 18 8.90 18.29 -12.82
N LEU A 19 8.67 18.55 -14.10
CA LEU A 19 9.73 18.45 -15.08
C LEU A 19 10.83 19.46 -14.77
N PRO A 20 12.10 19.12 -14.95
CA PRO A 20 12.58 17.89 -15.61
C PRO A 20 12.68 16.66 -14.70
N SER A 21 12.33 16.77 -13.43
CA SER A 21 12.32 15.59 -12.55
C SER A 21 11.30 14.59 -13.07
N GLN A 22 11.61 13.31 -12.92
CA GLN A 22 10.69 12.23 -13.27
C GLN A 22 10.28 11.43 -12.02
N LEU A 23 10.47 12.00 -10.82
CA LEU A 23 10.18 11.29 -9.58
C LEU A 23 8.89 11.81 -8.98
N THR A 24 7.89 10.94 -8.96
CA THR A 24 6.62 11.19 -8.31
C THR A 24 6.67 10.61 -6.91
N THR A 25 6.25 11.38 -5.93
CA THR A 25 6.19 10.92 -4.55
C THR A 25 4.83 10.30 -4.27
N VAL A 26 4.86 9.12 -3.68
CA VAL A 26 3.67 8.33 -3.33
C VAL A 26 3.61 8.22 -1.82
N ARG A 27 2.48 8.59 -1.23
CA ARG A 27 2.22 8.43 0.19
C ARG A 27 0.98 7.57 0.35
N LEU A 28 1.14 6.45 1.04
CA LEU A 28 0.06 5.49 1.21
C LEU A 28 -0.12 5.16 2.68
N LEU A 29 -1.33 5.36 3.18
CA LEU A 29 -1.72 4.94 4.52
C LEU A 29 -2.71 3.80 4.37
N ILE A 30 -2.44 2.67 5.01
CA ILE A 30 -3.32 1.51 4.96
C ILE A 30 -3.89 1.26 6.36
N ARG A 31 -5.19 1.05 6.46
CA ARG A 31 -5.82 0.70 7.74
C ARG A 31 -5.68 -0.80 7.94
N HIS A 32 -4.82 -1.20 8.85
CA HIS A 32 -4.54 -2.60 9.12
C HIS A 32 -3.98 -2.76 10.53
N PRO A 33 -4.42 -3.79 11.29
CA PRO A 33 -3.95 -3.96 12.66
C PRO A 33 -2.52 -4.43 12.79
N MET A 34 -1.94 -5.07 11.77
CA MET A 34 -0.56 -5.58 11.80
C MET A 34 -0.32 -6.45 13.03
N GLU A 35 -1.12 -7.52 13.19
CA GLU A 35 -1.02 -8.41 14.34
C GLU A 35 0.26 -9.23 14.26
N THR A 36 1.07 -9.14 15.31
CA THR A 36 2.37 -9.81 15.32
C THR A 36 2.32 -11.25 15.77
N GLY A 37 1.20 -11.69 16.36
CA GLY A 37 1.08 -13.03 16.89
C GLY A 37 1.43 -13.15 18.38
N PHE A 38 1.78 -12.03 19.00
CA PHE A 38 2.17 -12.04 20.40
C PHE A 38 1.11 -11.46 21.34
N ARG A 39 -0.02 -11.03 20.80
CA ARG A 39 -1.08 -10.43 21.59
C ARG A 39 -2.13 -11.46 21.99
N PHE A 40 -2.72 -11.31 23.16
CA PHE A 40 -3.84 -12.13 23.60
C PHE A 40 -5.10 -11.27 23.65
N ASP A 41 -6.23 -11.87 23.29
CA ASP A 41 -7.51 -11.16 23.37
C ASP A 41 -8.08 -11.23 24.79
N VAL A 42 -9.28 -10.66 24.98
CA VAL A 42 -9.89 -10.58 26.31
C VAL A 42 -10.23 -11.94 26.88
N SER A 43 -10.36 -12.97 26.06
CA SER A 43 -10.63 -14.32 26.52
C SER A 43 -9.36 -15.11 26.81
N GLY A 44 -8.19 -14.51 26.61
CA GLY A 44 -6.91 -15.17 26.85
C GLY A 44 -6.40 -15.98 25.66
N SER A 45 -7.06 -15.91 24.51
CA SER A 45 -6.62 -16.62 23.31
C SER A 45 -5.61 -15.77 22.53
N ALA A 46 -4.61 -16.43 21.97
CA ALA A 46 -3.62 -15.75 21.14
C ALA A 46 -4.27 -15.23 19.85
N VAL A 47 -4.00 -13.97 19.52
CA VAL A 47 -4.47 -13.40 18.28
C VAL A 47 -3.51 -13.84 17.18
N THR A 48 -4.06 -14.43 16.12
CA THR A 48 -3.26 -14.96 15.02
C THR A 48 -2.47 -13.85 14.33
N LYS A 49 -1.22 -14.14 14.01
CA LYS A 49 -0.39 -13.21 13.27
C LYS A 49 -1.05 -12.86 11.94
N ASN A 50 -1.13 -11.58 11.65
CA ASN A 50 -1.66 -11.11 10.38
C ASN A 50 -1.07 -9.76 10.07
N VAL A 51 -0.08 -9.75 9.19
CA VAL A 51 0.58 -8.52 8.76
C VAL A 51 0.52 -8.42 7.25
N ILE A 52 0.52 -7.18 6.75
CA ILE A 52 0.70 -6.96 5.33
C ILE A 52 2.13 -7.38 5.00
N HIS A 53 2.31 -8.28 4.04
CA HIS A 53 3.64 -8.79 3.73
C HIS A 53 4.18 -8.32 2.38
N THR A 54 3.32 -7.99 1.43
CA THR A 54 3.79 -7.61 0.09
C THR A 54 3.01 -6.40 -0.41
N LEU A 55 3.74 -5.44 -0.94
CA LEU A 55 3.15 -4.28 -1.60
C LEU A 55 3.87 -4.07 -2.91
N THR A 56 3.11 -3.91 -3.98
CA THR A 56 3.68 -3.63 -5.31
C THR A 56 3.03 -2.37 -5.88
N ALA A 57 3.78 -1.67 -6.71
CA ALA A 57 3.28 -0.55 -7.48
C ALA A 57 3.60 -0.76 -8.95
N HIS A 58 2.59 -0.57 -9.79
CA HIS A 58 2.73 -0.67 -11.23
C HIS A 58 2.37 0.67 -11.85
N PHE A 59 3.20 1.14 -12.77
CA PHE A 59 2.92 2.35 -13.53
C PHE A 59 2.79 1.97 -14.99
N GLU A 60 1.63 2.25 -15.56
CA GLU A 60 1.29 1.86 -16.93
C GLU A 60 1.57 0.38 -17.18
N GLY A 61 1.17 -0.45 -16.19
CA GLY A 61 1.29 -1.89 -16.29
C GLY A 61 2.65 -2.46 -15.96
N LYS A 62 3.65 -1.61 -15.69
CA LYS A 62 5.00 -2.08 -15.41
C LYS A 62 5.31 -1.89 -13.93
N GLN A 63 5.86 -2.92 -13.29
CA GLN A 63 6.20 -2.82 -11.88
C GLN A 63 7.34 -1.82 -11.68
N VAL A 64 7.09 -0.83 -10.82
CA VAL A 64 8.05 0.22 -10.53
C VAL A 64 8.50 0.22 -9.08
N PHE A 65 7.84 -0.54 -8.22
CA PHE A 65 8.20 -0.61 -6.81
C PHE A 65 7.65 -1.89 -6.20
N LYS A 66 8.42 -2.49 -5.31
CA LYS A 66 7.97 -3.64 -4.53
C LYS A 66 8.59 -3.55 -3.14
N ALA A 67 7.79 -3.80 -2.12
CA ALA A 67 8.25 -3.85 -0.75
C ALA A 67 7.74 -5.11 -0.08
N THR A 68 8.57 -5.70 0.75
CA THR A 68 8.16 -6.78 1.64
C THR A 68 8.13 -6.21 3.04
N LEU A 69 6.96 -6.28 3.67
CA LEU A 69 6.76 -5.75 5.00
C LEU A 69 6.79 -6.90 6.01
N GLY A 70 6.93 -6.58 7.25
CA GLY A 70 6.99 -7.60 8.29
C GLY A 70 6.38 -7.13 9.59
N SER A 71 6.52 -7.94 10.62
CA SER A 71 5.90 -7.66 11.90
C SER A 71 6.55 -6.52 12.67
N GLY A 72 7.65 -5.95 12.14
CA GLY A 72 8.24 -4.74 12.72
C GLY A 72 7.53 -3.46 12.35
N ILE A 73 6.55 -3.54 11.46
CA ILE A 73 5.79 -2.37 11.01
C ILE A 73 4.60 -2.17 11.94
N SER A 74 4.39 -0.92 12.38
CA SER A 74 3.27 -0.59 13.27
C SER A 74 1.92 -0.72 12.59
N ALA A 75 0.86 -0.82 13.39
CA ALA A 75 -0.52 -0.82 12.87
C ALA A 75 -0.76 0.42 12.02
N ASP A 76 -1.66 0.32 11.07
CA ASP A 76 -2.01 1.36 10.11
C ASP A 76 -0.76 1.91 9.44
N PRO A 77 -0.02 1.07 8.71
CA PRO A 77 1.27 1.47 8.16
C PRO A 77 1.16 2.64 7.18
N PHE A 78 2.12 3.53 7.28
CA PHE A 78 2.26 4.66 6.37
C PHE A 78 3.56 4.47 5.59
N LEU A 79 3.46 4.51 4.26
CA LEU A 79 4.61 4.36 3.40
C LEU A 79 4.75 5.59 2.53
N GLU A 80 5.99 6.04 2.38
CA GLU A 80 6.31 7.10 1.44
C GLU A 80 7.47 6.62 0.59
N PHE A 81 7.32 6.72 -0.71
CA PHE A 81 8.37 6.32 -1.63
C PHE A 81 8.23 7.11 -2.93
N GLN A 82 9.26 7.04 -3.75
CA GLN A 82 9.26 7.71 -5.03
C GLN A 82 9.32 6.71 -6.15
N VAL A 83 8.60 6.99 -7.21
CA VAL A 83 8.61 6.15 -8.41
C VAL A 83 8.90 7.02 -9.62
N ARG A 84 9.57 6.43 -10.60
CA ARG A 84 9.85 7.14 -11.84
C ARG A 84 8.59 7.14 -12.71
N THR A 85 8.15 8.33 -13.07
CA THR A 85 6.99 8.51 -13.96
C THR A 85 7.43 9.42 -15.09
N PRO A 86 8.04 8.84 -16.14
CA PRO A 86 8.56 9.64 -17.24
C PRO A 86 7.48 10.28 -18.11
N GLN A 87 6.25 9.83 -17.96
CA GLN A 87 5.11 10.35 -18.70
C GLN A 87 3.89 10.28 -17.82
N SER A 88 2.80 10.90 -18.22
CA SER A 88 1.54 10.79 -17.52
C SER A 88 0.98 9.37 -17.70
N GLY A 89 0.30 8.86 -16.69
CA GLY A 89 -0.23 7.51 -16.75
C GLY A 89 -0.89 7.08 -15.46
N GLU A 90 -1.29 5.83 -15.40
CA GLU A 90 -1.97 5.28 -14.24
C GLU A 90 -1.01 4.54 -13.32
N LEU A 91 -1.08 4.85 -12.04
CA LEU A 91 -0.35 4.14 -11.00
C LEU A 91 -1.32 3.26 -10.23
N VAL A 92 -0.96 1.99 -10.05
CA VAL A 92 -1.77 1.01 -9.32
C VAL A 92 -0.91 0.42 -8.21
N LEU A 93 -1.38 0.53 -6.98
CA LEU A 93 -0.73 -0.09 -5.83
C LEU A 93 -1.59 -1.25 -5.35
N GLN A 94 -0.96 -2.36 -5.02
CA GLN A 94 -1.64 -3.55 -4.54
C GLN A 94 -0.87 -4.13 -3.36
N TRP A 95 -1.59 -4.66 -2.38
CA TRP A 95 -0.96 -5.29 -1.21
C TRP A 95 -1.79 -6.45 -0.72
N GLN A 96 -1.14 -7.32 0.05
CA GLN A 96 -1.76 -8.53 0.57
C GLN A 96 -1.25 -8.80 1.97
N ASP A 97 -2.13 -9.29 2.84
CA ASP A 97 -1.76 -9.68 4.19
C ASP A 97 -1.71 -11.21 4.35
N ASP A 98 -1.34 -11.65 5.55
CA ASP A 98 -1.21 -13.08 5.84
C ASP A 98 -2.54 -13.83 5.79
N ALA A 99 -3.64 -13.14 6.01
CA ALA A 99 -4.97 -13.76 5.95
C ALA A 99 -5.49 -13.88 4.52
N GLY A 100 -4.73 -13.41 3.54
CA GLY A 100 -5.14 -13.44 2.14
C GLY A 100 -6.00 -12.26 1.73
N GLN A 101 -6.21 -11.30 2.62
CA GLN A 101 -6.92 -10.08 2.24
C GLN A 101 -6.02 -9.21 1.40
N THR A 102 -6.63 -8.57 0.42
CA THR A 102 -5.89 -7.70 -0.50
C THR A 102 -6.44 -6.29 -0.45
N GLY A 103 -5.63 -5.34 -0.87
CA GLY A 103 -6.04 -3.98 -1.03
C GLY A 103 -5.49 -3.42 -2.33
N GLU A 104 -6.08 -2.34 -2.79
CA GLU A 104 -5.66 -1.69 -4.02
C GLU A 104 -5.95 -0.21 -3.94
N ALA A 105 -5.06 0.58 -4.51
CA ALA A 105 -5.25 2.02 -4.67
C ALA A 105 -4.77 2.41 -6.04
N ARG A 106 -5.50 3.30 -6.70
CA ARG A 106 -5.18 3.75 -8.06
C ARG A 106 -5.16 5.26 -8.12
N ALA A 107 -4.30 5.79 -8.96
CA ALA A 107 -4.26 7.22 -9.22
C ALA A 107 -3.78 7.47 -10.63
N ARG A 108 -4.39 8.48 -11.26
CA ARG A 108 -3.88 8.99 -12.53
C ARG A 108 -2.84 10.04 -12.22
N ILE A 109 -1.64 9.85 -12.76
CA ILE A 109 -0.54 10.79 -12.56
C ILE A 109 -0.46 11.69 -13.80
N SER A 110 -0.57 12.99 -13.57
CA SER A 110 -0.41 13.98 -14.63
C SER A 110 0.83 14.81 -14.32
N LEU A 111 1.79 14.78 -15.22
CA LEU A 111 3.03 15.53 -15.04
C LEU A 111 2.77 17.02 -15.26
N THR A 112 3.51 17.84 -14.53
CA THR A 112 3.42 19.30 -14.65
C THR A 112 4.77 19.87 -15.02
N ASN A 113 4.73 21.01 -15.66
CA ASN A 113 5.95 21.76 -16.01
C ASN A 113 6.32 22.74 -14.91
#